data_81a34b9fa0a9f08911c3ff4129de007f
#
_entry.id   81a34b9fa0a9f08911c3ff4129de007f
#
_cell.length_a   1.000
_cell.length_b   1.000
_cell.length_c   1.000
_cell.angle_alpha   90.00
_cell.angle_beta   90.00
_cell.angle_gamma   90.00
#
_symmetry.space_group_name_H-M   'P 1'
#
loop_
_entity.id
_entity.type
_entity.pdbx_description
1 polymer ?
#
loop_
_entity_poly.entity_id
_entity_poly.type
_entity_poly.pdbx_seq_one_letter_code
_entity_poly.pdbx_strand_id
1 'polypeptide(L)' 'MAKNIKKRNWAFVLYPESAPADWREQLQKTGLQCAISPLHDKDMNPDNTPKKPHYHVILTYSEPTSYNVVKALTDGFNQP' A
#
# COMPACT_ATOMS: atom_id res chain seq x y z
N MET A 1 -0.43 -10.93 -24.02
CA MET A 1 -0.20 -9.47 -23.91
C MET A 1 -0.94 -8.93 -22.70
N ALA A 2 -0.24 -8.25 -21.83
CA ALA A 2 -0.85 -7.68 -20.64
C ALA A 2 -1.68 -6.46 -21.02
N LYS A 3 -2.92 -6.40 -20.52
CA LYS A 3 -3.74 -5.20 -20.66
C LYS A 3 -3.42 -4.25 -19.52
N ASN A 4 -3.31 -2.95 -19.84
CA ASN A 4 -3.20 -1.93 -18.81
C ASN A 4 -4.57 -1.74 -18.16
N ILE A 5 -4.76 -2.36 -17.01
CA ILE A 5 -5.97 -2.20 -16.22
C ILE A 5 -5.84 -0.90 -15.44
N LYS A 6 -6.82 -0.02 -15.60
CA LYS A 6 -6.88 1.24 -14.85
C LYS A 6 -8.04 1.19 -13.88
N LYS A 7 -7.77 1.55 -12.64
CA LYS A 7 -8.75 1.58 -11.56
C LYS A 7 -8.56 2.83 -10.72
N ARG A 8 -9.63 3.29 -10.10
CA ARG A 8 -9.56 4.41 -9.15
C ARG A 8 -9.10 3.97 -7.76
N ASN A 9 -9.49 2.77 -7.36
CA ASN A 9 -9.21 2.25 -6.03
C ASN A 9 -8.11 1.19 -6.10
N TRP A 10 -7.08 1.38 -5.31
CA TRP A 10 -5.95 0.45 -5.21
C TRP A 10 -5.67 0.16 -3.75
N ALA A 11 -5.40 -1.09 -3.44
CA ALA A 11 -5.02 -1.51 -2.10
C ALA A 11 -3.63 -2.11 -2.12
N PHE A 12 -2.85 -1.83 -1.09
CA PHE A 12 -1.57 -2.48 -0.90
C PHE A 12 -1.30 -2.71 0.58
N VAL A 13 -0.38 -3.61 0.86
CA VAL A 13 0.08 -3.89 2.21
C VAL A 13 1.37 -3.12 2.44
N LEU A 14 1.43 -2.40 3.56
CA LEU A 14 2.62 -1.63 3.94
C LEU A 14 3.25 -2.25 5.18
N TYR A 15 4.52 -2.62 5.06
CA TYR A 15 5.32 -3.14 6.16
C TYR A 15 6.12 -1.99 6.78
N PRO A 16 5.75 -1.53 7.99
CA PRO A 16 6.43 -0.35 8.58
C PRO A 16 7.91 -0.57 8.83
N GLU A 17 8.36 -1.80 8.98
CA GLU A 17 9.78 -2.08 9.20
C GLU A 17 10.67 -1.70 8.00
N SER A 18 10.11 -1.72 6.79
CA SER A 18 10.84 -1.35 5.57
C SER A 18 10.45 0.01 5.03
N ALA A 19 9.37 0.60 5.52
CA ALA A 19 8.87 1.88 5.05
C ALA A 19 9.68 3.05 5.66
N PRO A 20 9.77 4.19 4.96
CA PRO A 20 10.33 5.40 5.57
C PRO A 20 9.55 5.78 6.83
N ALA A 21 10.21 6.38 7.81
CA ALA A 21 9.57 6.77 9.07
C ALA A 21 8.41 7.74 8.86
N ASP A 22 8.48 8.57 7.81
CA ASP A 22 7.49 9.58 7.49
C ASP A 22 6.51 9.14 6.40
N TRP A 23 6.30 7.84 6.23
CA TRP A 23 5.45 7.31 5.14
C TRP A 23 4.03 7.88 5.15
N ARG A 24 3.47 8.14 6.34
CA ARG A 24 2.12 8.73 6.43
C ARG A 24 2.09 10.15 5.88
N GLU A 25 3.11 10.94 6.18
CA GLU A 25 3.23 12.30 5.65
C GLU A 25 3.41 12.28 4.14
N GLN A 26 4.22 11.36 3.63
CA GLN A 26 4.41 11.20 2.19
C GLN A 26 3.10 10.86 1.49
N LEU A 27 2.27 9.99 2.09
CA LEU A 27 0.94 9.69 1.55
C LEU A 27 0.06 10.94 1.52
N GLN A 28 0.05 11.73 2.59
CA GLN A 28 -0.73 12.97 2.63
C GLN A 28 -0.28 13.95 1.55
N LYS A 29 1.01 14.05 1.30
CA LYS A 29 1.56 14.94 0.28
C LYS A 29 1.15 14.56 -1.14
N THR A 30 0.73 13.32 -1.37
CA THR A 30 0.23 12.91 -2.68
C THR A 30 -1.10 13.57 -3.02
N GLY A 31 -1.84 14.06 -2.03
CA GLY A 31 -3.19 14.59 -2.23
C GLY A 31 -4.26 13.54 -2.47
N LEU A 32 -3.91 12.27 -2.43
CA LEU A 32 -4.86 11.17 -2.63
C LEU A 32 -5.69 10.92 -1.36
N GLN A 33 -6.92 10.46 -1.56
CA GLN A 33 -7.70 9.94 -0.45
C GLN A 33 -7.13 8.58 -0.06
N CYS A 34 -6.82 8.42 1.22
CA CYS A 34 -6.24 7.20 1.74
C CYS A 34 -7.04 6.71 2.93
N ALA A 35 -7.26 5.40 2.97
CA ALA A 35 -7.76 4.72 4.16
C ALA A 35 -6.66 3.78 4.65
N ILE A 36 -6.31 3.87 5.93
CA ILE A 36 -5.26 3.08 6.54
C ILE A 36 -5.87 2.28 7.68
N SER A 37 -5.71 0.95 7.63
CA SER A 37 -6.21 0.09 8.70
C SER A 37 -5.41 0.28 9.99
N PRO A 38 -5.93 -0.18 11.13
CA PRO A 38 -5.09 -0.40 12.31
C PRO A 38 -3.95 -1.37 11.99
N LEU A 39 -2.90 -1.33 12.80
CA LEU A 39 -1.77 -2.23 12.63
C LEU A 39 -2.21 -3.69 12.83
N HIS A 40 -1.89 -4.53 11.85
CA HIS A 40 -2.10 -5.98 11.94
C HIS A 40 -0.80 -6.61 12.44
N ASP A 41 -0.73 -6.91 13.71
CA ASP A 41 0.48 -7.46 14.34
C ASP A 41 0.26 -8.84 14.96
N LYS A 42 -0.95 -9.39 14.84
CA LYS A 42 -1.31 -10.69 15.44
C LYS A 42 -1.73 -11.72 14.40
N ASP A 43 -1.62 -11.40 13.12
CA ASP A 43 -1.99 -12.33 12.06
C ASP A 43 -0.97 -13.45 11.95
N MET A 44 -1.44 -14.62 11.56
CA MET A 44 -0.62 -15.82 11.40
C MET A 44 -0.61 -16.27 9.95
N ASN A 45 0.53 -16.79 9.50
CA ASN A 45 0.62 -17.48 8.22
C ASN A 45 -0.02 -18.88 8.34
N PRO A 46 -0.36 -19.55 7.21
CA PRO A 46 -0.94 -20.90 7.26
C PRO A 46 -0.06 -21.93 7.96
N ASP A 47 1.23 -21.72 8.06
CA ASP A 47 2.17 -22.61 8.75
C ASP A 47 2.35 -22.26 10.23
N ASN A 48 1.45 -21.44 10.81
CA ASN A 48 1.48 -20.98 12.20
C ASN A 48 2.66 -20.09 12.56
N THR A 49 3.38 -19.55 11.58
CA THR A 49 4.39 -18.51 11.87
C THR A 49 3.72 -17.14 11.90
N PRO A 50 4.17 -16.22 12.76
CA PRO A 50 3.61 -14.86 12.79
C PRO A 50 3.89 -14.14 11.47
N LYS A 51 2.86 -13.44 10.95
CA LYS A 51 3.05 -12.49 9.86
C LYS A 51 3.76 -11.26 10.40
N LYS A 52 4.60 -10.65 9.56
CA LYS A 52 5.18 -9.36 9.89
C LYS A 52 4.08 -8.33 10.16
N PRO A 53 4.27 -7.44 11.15
CA PRO A 53 3.33 -6.34 11.34
C PRO A 53 3.14 -5.54 10.06
N HIS A 54 1.90 -5.24 9.72
CA HIS A 54 1.58 -4.56 8.47
C HIS A 54 0.30 -3.74 8.58
N TYR A 55 0.17 -2.77 7.68
CA TYR A 55 -1.05 -2.01 7.47
C TYR A 55 -1.65 -2.36 6.12
N HIS A 56 -2.96 -2.28 6.02
CA HIS A 56 -3.66 -2.29 4.73
C HIS A 56 -3.94 -0.84 4.37
N VAL A 57 -3.51 -0.43 3.19
CA VAL A 57 -3.69 0.94 2.71
C VAL A 57 -4.52 0.90 1.44
N ILE A 58 -5.58 1.71 1.40
CA ILE A 58 -6.42 1.87 0.22
C ILE A 58 -6.23 3.29 -0.29
N LEU A 59 -5.90 3.38 -1.58
CA LEU A 59 -5.75 4.66 -2.28
C LEU A 59 -6.93 4.86 -3.20
N THR A 60 -7.49 6.06 -3.21
CA THR A 60 -8.55 6.44 -4.14
C THR A 60 -8.08 7.61 -4.99
N TYR A 61 -8.01 7.36 -6.30
CA TYR A 61 -7.62 8.37 -7.29
C TYR A 61 -8.87 9.05 -7.84
N SER A 62 -8.73 10.32 -8.25
CA SER A 62 -9.81 11.05 -8.91
C SER A 62 -10.11 10.51 -10.30
N GLU A 63 -9.12 9.90 -10.93
CA GLU A 63 -9.24 9.31 -12.27
C GLU A 63 -8.67 7.89 -12.27
N PRO A 64 -9.10 7.03 -13.20
CA PRO A 64 -8.53 5.68 -13.30
C PRO A 64 -7.02 5.73 -13.49
N THR A 65 -6.31 4.91 -12.70
CA THR A 65 -4.85 4.90 -12.63
C THR A 65 -4.34 3.50 -12.88
N SER A 66 -3.22 3.38 -13.58
CA SER A 66 -2.63 2.09 -13.94
C SER A 66 -1.81 1.50 -12.79
N TYR A 67 -1.62 0.18 -12.85
CA TYR A 67 -0.76 -0.55 -11.91
C TYR A 67 0.65 0.06 -11.83
N ASN A 68 1.22 0.45 -12.98
CA ASN A 68 2.58 0.99 -13.02
C ASN A 68 2.73 2.25 -12.19
N VAL A 69 1.73 3.12 -12.18
CA VAL A 69 1.75 4.34 -11.37
C VAL A 69 1.71 3.99 -9.88
N VAL A 70 0.84 3.06 -9.51
CA VAL A 70 0.73 2.62 -8.12
C VAL A 70 2.01 1.91 -7.66
N LYS A 71 2.58 1.07 -8.53
CA LYS A 71 3.84 0.38 -8.22
C LYS A 71 4.98 1.37 -7.98
N ALA A 72 5.07 2.42 -8.77
CA ALA A 72 6.07 3.46 -8.56
C ALA A 72 5.93 4.10 -7.18
N LEU A 73 4.68 4.33 -6.73
CA LEU A 73 4.42 4.87 -5.41
C LEU A 73 4.87 3.90 -4.31
N THR A 74 4.48 2.62 -4.41
CA THR A 74 4.85 1.62 -3.39
C THR A 74 6.36 1.37 -3.38
N ASP A 75 7.02 1.40 -4.53
CA ASP A 75 8.47 1.30 -4.60
C ASP A 75 9.14 2.46 -3.85
N GLY A 76 8.56 3.65 -3.92
CA GLY A 76 9.05 4.80 -3.17
C GLY A 76 8.95 4.62 -1.65
N PHE A 77 8.08 3.73 -1.18
CA PHE A 77 7.96 3.36 0.23
C PHE A 77 8.73 2.09 0.58
N ASN A 78 9.55 1.56 -0.32
CA ASN A 78 10.28 0.29 -0.16
C ASN A 78 9.34 -0.89 0.08
N GLN A 79 8.17 -0.90 -0.57
CA GLN A 79 7.19 -1.98 -0.48
C GLN A 79 7.21 -2.84 -1.75
N PRO A 80 6.92 -4.14 -1.62
CA PRO A 80 6.87 -5.03 -2.78
C PRO A 80 5.70 -4.75 -3.72
#